data_26c558653ca176759c5705069432a62e
#
_entry.id   26c558653ca176759c5705069432a62e
#
_cell.length_a   1.000
_cell.length_b   1.000
_cell.length_c   1.000
_cell.angle_alpha   90.00
_cell.angle_beta   90.00
_cell.angle_gamma   90.00
#
_symmetry.space_group_name_H-M   'P 1'
#
loop_
_entity.id
_entity.type
_entity.pdbx_description
1 polymer ?
#
loop_
_entity_poly.entity_id
_entity_poly.type
_entity_poly.pdbx_seq_one_letter_code
_entity_poly.pdbx_strand_id
1 'polypeptide(L)'
;MSKLVINSFEDFEKYVGQPLGESEYLQVDQERINLFADATLDHQWIHTDVERAQKESPFKNTIVHGYLTLSLLPYLWNQIIEVNNLKMMINYGIDKMKFGQAVLSGQSLRLSTKL
;
A
#
# COMPACT_ATOMS: atom_id res chain seq x y z
N MET A 1 13.52 -12.90 1.15
CA MET A 1 12.15 -13.42 1.32
C MET A 1 11.80 -14.27 0.12
N SER A 2 11.39 -15.51 0.34
CA SER A 2 10.96 -16.35 -0.78
C SER A 2 9.51 -16.04 -1.14
N LYS A 3 9.25 -15.98 -2.44
CA LYS A 3 7.92 -15.69 -2.96
C LYS A 3 7.12 -16.96 -3.20
N LEU A 4 5.81 -16.87 -3.04
CA LEU A 4 4.91 -17.91 -3.52
C LEU A 4 4.87 -17.84 -5.05
N VAL A 5 5.14 -18.96 -5.72
CA VAL A 5 5.20 -19.01 -7.19
C VAL A 5 3.90 -19.61 -7.73
N ILE A 6 3.25 -18.88 -8.62
CA ILE A 6 2.02 -19.28 -9.30
C ILE A 6 2.29 -19.35 -10.79
N ASN A 7 2.07 -20.50 -11.41
CA ASN A 7 2.35 -20.72 -12.82
C ASN A 7 1.09 -20.83 -13.70
N SER A 8 -0.09 -20.95 -13.10
CA SER A 8 -1.36 -21.10 -13.80
C SER A 8 -2.53 -20.66 -12.93
N PHE A 9 -3.67 -20.48 -13.55
CA PHE A 9 -4.91 -20.19 -12.83
C PHE A 9 -5.26 -21.31 -11.84
N GLU A 10 -5.05 -22.55 -12.24
CA GLU A 10 -5.30 -23.71 -11.40
C GLU A 10 -4.39 -23.71 -10.15
N ASP A 11 -3.15 -23.24 -10.28
CA ASP A 11 -2.27 -23.07 -9.12
C ASP A 11 -2.85 -22.05 -8.13
N PHE A 12 -3.41 -20.97 -8.65
CA PHE A 12 -4.04 -19.94 -7.82
C PHE A 12 -5.25 -20.51 -7.06
N GLU A 13 -6.07 -21.29 -7.74
CA GLU A 13 -7.28 -21.85 -7.13
C GLU A 13 -6.99 -22.70 -5.89
N LYS A 14 -5.82 -23.33 -5.83
CA LYS A 14 -5.41 -24.14 -4.68
C LYS A 14 -5.30 -23.34 -3.39
N TYR A 15 -5.12 -22.03 -3.48
CA TYR A 15 -4.92 -21.16 -2.33
C TYR A 15 -6.18 -20.45 -1.87
N VAL A 16 -7.33 -20.70 -2.49
CA VAL A 16 -8.60 -20.09 -2.08
C VAL A 16 -8.86 -20.39 -0.60
N GLY A 17 -9.09 -19.31 0.18
CA GLY A 17 -9.29 -19.41 1.62
C GLY A 17 -8.01 -19.47 2.44
N GLN A 18 -6.84 -19.41 1.82
CA GLN A 18 -5.55 -19.52 2.50
C GLN A 18 -4.75 -18.23 2.45
N PRO A 19 -3.92 -17.96 3.49
CA PRO A 19 -2.98 -16.85 3.43
C PRO A 19 -1.96 -17.07 2.31
N LEU A 20 -1.65 -15.99 1.58
CA LEU A 20 -0.62 -16.02 0.55
C LEU A 20 0.74 -15.56 1.08
N GLY A 21 0.75 -14.79 2.16
CA GLY A 21 1.96 -14.29 2.77
C GLY A 21 1.87 -12.82 3.15
N GLU A 22 3.01 -12.30 3.59
CA GLU A 22 3.15 -10.92 4.04
C GLU A 22 4.39 -10.30 3.42
N SER A 23 4.31 -9.01 3.09
CA SER A 23 5.47 -8.26 2.58
C SER A 23 6.41 -7.85 3.72
N GLU A 24 7.58 -7.36 3.35
CA GLU A 24 8.43 -6.60 4.26
C GLU A 24 7.74 -5.29 4.64
N TYR A 25 8.13 -4.72 5.79
CA TYR A 25 7.67 -3.38 6.16
C TYR A 25 8.31 -2.33 5.27
N LEU A 26 7.52 -1.34 4.88
CA LEU A 26 7.98 -0.17 4.14
C LEU A 26 7.68 1.08 4.97
N GLN A 27 8.71 1.86 5.25
CA GLN A 27 8.54 3.15 5.90
C GLN A 27 8.06 4.17 4.89
N VAL A 28 7.03 4.92 5.26
CA VAL A 28 6.50 6.00 4.42
C VAL A 28 6.88 7.33 5.07
N ASP A 29 7.91 7.97 4.53
CA ASP A 29 8.43 9.23 5.03
C ASP A 29 7.76 10.44 4.35
N GLN A 30 8.07 11.62 4.85
CA GLN A 30 7.49 12.86 4.34
C GLN A 30 7.87 13.11 2.88
N GLU A 31 9.07 12.72 2.46
CA GLU A 31 9.51 12.88 1.07
C GLU A 31 8.58 12.11 0.12
N ARG A 32 8.26 10.85 0.46
CA ARG A 32 7.34 10.03 -0.35
C ARG A 32 5.94 10.62 -0.38
N ILE A 33 5.47 11.13 0.75
CA ILE A 33 4.16 11.80 0.83
C ILE A 33 4.14 13.04 -0.08
N ASN A 34 5.19 13.85 -0.05
CA ASN A 34 5.27 15.04 -0.88
C ASN A 34 5.31 14.70 -2.37
N LEU A 35 6.02 13.64 -2.75
CA LEU A 35 6.05 13.16 -4.13
C LEU A 35 4.65 12.72 -4.60
N PHE A 36 3.91 12.04 -3.75
CA PHE A 36 2.54 11.62 -4.08
C PHE A 36 1.61 12.84 -4.20
N ALA A 37 1.74 13.80 -3.30
CA ALA A 37 0.98 15.05 -3.36
C ALA A 37 1.23 15.77 -4.68
N ASP A 38 2.48 15.85 -5.12
CA ASP A 38 2.85 16.48 -6.38
C ASP A 38 2.27 15.71 -7.57
N ALA A 39 2.34 14.39 -7.54
CA ALA A 39 1.86 13.55 -8.63
C ALA A 39 0.34 13.59 -8.80
N THR A 40 -0.40 13.72 -7.70
CA THR A 40 -1.87 13.69 -7.69
C THR A 40 -2.54 15.05 -7.52
N LEU A 41 -1.75 16.07 -7.21
CA LEU A 41 -2.20 17.44 -6.93
C LEU A 41 -3.02 17.55 -5.64
N ASP A 42 -2.91 16.57 -4.76
CA ASP A 42 -3.52 16.61 -3.43
C ASP A 42 -2.50 17.12 -2.41
N HIS A 43 -2.48 18.44 -2.24
CA HIS A 43 -1.57 19.14 -1.34
C HIS A 43 -2.26 19.60 -0.05
N GLN A 44 -3.28 18.86 0.39
CA GLN A 44 -3.97 19.20 1.63
C GLN A 44 -2.94 19.31 2.77
N TRP A 45 -3.10 20.32 3.62
CA TRP A 45 -2.12 20.64 4.67
C TRP A 45 -1.87 19.45 5.63
N ILE A 46 -2.86 18.61 5.83
CA ILE A 46 -2.77 17.46 6.73
C ILE A 46 -1.71 16.44 6.26
N HIS A 47 -1.34 16.50 4.97
CA HIS A 47 -0.32 15.63 4.38
C HIS A 47 1.03 16.33 4.20
N THR A 48 1.02 17.64 3.95
CA THR A 48 2.20 18.33 3.43
C THR A 48 2.78 19.41 4.35
N ASP A 49 1.98 19.97 5.24
CA ASP A 49 2.43 21.05 6.12
C ASP A 49 2.76 20.51 7.50
N VAL A 50 4.02 20.15 7.70
CA VAL A 50 4.50 19.52 8.94
C VAL A 50 4.27 20.41 10.16
N GLU A 51 4.59 21.71 10.07
CA GLU A 51 4.43 22.63 11.20
C GLU A 51 2.96 22.79 11.59
N ARG A 52 2.10 23.00 10.60
CA ARG A 52 0.67 23.13 10.84
C ARG A 52 0.09 21.84 11.42
N ALA A 53 0.50 20.69 10.89
CA ALA A 53 0.01 19.40 11.35
C ALA A 53 0.38 19.15 12.82
N GLN A 54 1.59 19.54 13.23
CA GLN A 54 2.02 19.41 14.63
C GLN A 54 1.15 20.22 15.58
N LYS A 55 0.67 21.38 15.12
CA LYS A 55 -0.13 22.30 15.94
C LYS A 55 -1.64 22.00 15.88
N GLU A 56 -2.16 21.71 14.69
CA GLU A 56 -3.59 21.68 14.45
C GLU A 56 -4.15 20.31 14.16
N SER A 57 -3.33 19.33 13.73
CA SER A 57 -3.81 17.98 13.46
C SER A 57 -4.11 17.22 14.76
N PRO A 58 -5.20 16.45 14.83
CA PRO A 58 -5.45 15.58 15.96
C PRO A 58 -4.38 14.49 16.12
N PHE A 59 -3.63 14.21 15.06
CA PHE A 59 -2.53 13.23 15.08
C PHE A 59 -1.19 13.84 15.50
N LYS A 60 -1.09 15.17 15.60
CA LYS A 60 0.14 15.90 15.92
C LYS A 60 1.28 15.64 14.94
N ASN A 61 0.97 15.22 13.74
CA ASN A 61 1.89 14.91 12.67
C ASN A 61 1.14 14.95 11.36
N THR A 62 1.87 15.01 10.25
CA THR A 62 1.26 14.75 8.94
C THR A 62 0.90 13.29 8.81
N ILE A 63 -0.08 13.01 7.98
CA ILE A 63 -0.51 11.62 7.71
C ILE A 63 -0.32 11.29 6.25
N VAL A 64 -0.12 10.01 5.99
CA VAL A 64 0.00 9.46 4.64
C VAL A 64 -1.37 9.52 3.96
N HIS A 65 -1.41 9.95 2.69
CA HIS A 65 -2.66 9.87 1.93
C HIS A 65 -3.17 8.43 1.92
N GLY A 66 -4.45 8.24 2.18
CA GLY A 66 -5.04 6.91 2.05
C GLY A 66 -4.79 6.29 0.68
N TYR A 67 -4.89 7.11 -0.38
CA TYR A 67 -4.62 6.65 -1.74
C TYR A 67 -3.15 6.33 -1.99
N LEU A 68 -2.21 6.95 -1.29
CA LEU A 68 -0.81 6.53 -1.35
C LEU A 68 -0.63 5.13 -0.78
N THR A 69 -1.20 4.88 0.39
CA THR A 69 -1.19 3.55 1.01
C THR A 69 -1.73 2.51 0.05
N LEU A 70 -2.88 2.77 -0.57
CA LEU A 70 -3.48 1.88 -1.57
C LEU A 70 -2.55 1.67 -2.77
N SER A 71 -1.92 2.74 -3.23
CA SER A 71 -1.04 2.70 -4.41
C SER A 71 0.24 1.89 -4.20
N LEU A 72 0.60 1.59 -2.96
CA LEU A 72 1.77 0.76 -2.64
C LEU A 72 1.48 -0.73 -2.78
N LEU A 73 0.22 -1.14 -2.94
CA LEU A 73 -0.16 -2.55 -3.02
C LEU A 73 0.57 -3.32 -4.12
N PRO A 74 0.69 -2.84 -5.36
CA PRO A 74 1.41 -3.59 -6.40
C PRO A 74 2.87 -3.86 -6.02
N TYR A 75 3.56 -2.87 -5.46
CA TYR A 75 4.95 -3.04 -5.02
C TYR A 75 5.05 -4.10 -3.92
N LEU A 76 4.20 -4.01 -2.90
CA LEU A 76 4.21 -4.93 -1.77
C LEU A 76 3.73 -6.32 -2.16
N TRP A 77 2.75 -6.41 -3.05
CA TRP A 77 2.26 -7.66 -3.62
C TRP A 77 3.39 -8.42 -4.33
N ASN A 78 4.21 -7.72 -5.10
CA ASN A 78 5.32 -8.31 -5.83
C ASN A 78 6.40 -8.92 -4.92
N GLN A 79 6.43 -8.56 -3.64
CA GLN A 79 7.32 -9.20 -2.68
C GLN A 79 6.79 -10.55 -2.19
N ILE A 80 5.47 -10.74 -2.24
CA ILE A 80 4.80 -11.92 -1.68
C ILE A 80 4.71 -13.02 -2.72
N ILE A 81 4.38 -12.67 -3.96
CA ILE A 81 3.96 -13.62 -4.96
C ILE A 81 4.62 -13.33 -6.30
N GLU A 82 4.95 -14.39 -7.01
CA GLU A 82 5.43 -14.32 -8.39
C GLU A 82 4.43 -15.09 -9.26
N VAL A 83 3.78 -14.38 -10.17
CA VAL A 83 2.81 -14.97 -11.09
C VAL A 83 3.44 -15.06 -12.47
N ASN A 84 3.65 -16.26 -12.96
CA ASN A 84 4.27 -16.53 -14.25
C ASN A 84 3.23 -16.75 -15.34
N ASN A 85 3.69 -16.75 -16.58
CA ASN A 85 2.86 -16.98 -17.77
C ASN A 85 1.79 -15.90 -17.97
N LEU A 86 2.10 -14.67 -17.53
CA LEU A 86 1.30 -13.49 -17.78
C LEU A 86 2.06 -12.53 -18.70
N LYS A 87 1.33 -11.84 -19.56
CA LYS A 87 1.90 -10.76 -20.36
C LYS A 87 1.98 -9.47 -19.54
N MET A 88 0.93 -9.18 -18.77
CA MET A 88 0.85 -7.99 -17.92
C MET A 88 -0.22 -8.19 -16.86
N MET A 89 -0.15 -7.36 -15.82
CA MET A 89 -1.20 -7.26 -14.81
C MET A 89 -1.79 -5.86 -14.85
N ILE A 90 -3.11 -5.79 -14.89
CA ILE A 90 -3.84 -4.53 -15.01
C ILE A 90 -4.79 -4.41 -13.82
N ASN A 91 -4.88 -3.21 -13.26
CA ASN A 91 -5.85 -2.94 -12.20
C ASN A 91 -7.25 -3.00 -12.78
N TYR A 92 -8.06 -3.92 -12.28
CA TYR A 92 -9.44 -4.11 -12.75
C TYR A 92 -10.44 -3.37 -11.87
N GLY A 93 -10.31 -3.51 -10.56
CA GLY A 93 -11.24 -2.88 -9.63
C GLY A 93 -11.04 -3.35 -8.21
N ILE A 94 -11.83 -2.78 -7.33
CA ILE A 94 -11.86 -3.11 -5.91
C ILE A 94 -13.31 -3.28 -5.50
N ASP A 95 -13.66 -4.45 -4.96
CA ASP A 95 -15.04 -4.71 -4.53
C ASP A 95 -15.36 -3.98 -3.24
N LYS A 96 -14.41 -3.94 -2.32
CA LYS A 96 -14.61 -3.31 -1.01
C LYS A 96 -13.27 -2.80 -0.50
N MET A 97 -13.26 -1.55 -0.04
CA MET A 97 -12.06 -0.94 0.49
C MET A 97 -12.42 0.03 1.61
N LYS A 98 -11.62 0.05 2.67
CA LYS A 98 -11.84 0.92 3.82
C LYS A 98 -10.50 1.38 4.37
N PHE A 99 -10.37 2.66 4.64
CA PHE A 99 -9.24 3.23 5.37
C PHE A 99 -9.59 3.23 6.85
N GLY A 100 -9.09 2.24 7.60
CA GLY A 100 -9.46 2.06 9.00
C GLY A 100 -8.69 2.95 9.96
N GLN A 101 -7.40 3.13 9.72
CA GLN A 101 -6.53 3.87 10.62
C GLN A 101 -5.57 4.75 9.82
N ALA A 102 -5.36 5.97 10.29
CA ALA A 102 -4.40 6.88 9.67
C ALA A 102 -2.97 6.35 9.88
N VAL A 103 -2.16 6.45 8.84
CA VAL A 103 -0.72 6.14 8.90
C VAL A 103 0.00 7.47 9.03
N LEU A 104 0.78 7.63 10.09
CA LEU A 104 1.54 8.86 10.32
C LEU A 104 2.82 8.86 9.49
N SER A 105 3.25 10.05 9.08
CA SER A 105 4.55 10.22 8.42
C SER A 105 5.65 9.59 9.25
N GLY A 106 6.48 8.76 8.63
CA GLY A 106 7.56 8.03 9.29
C GLY A 106 7.21 6.64 9.79
N GLN A 107 5.93 6.30 9.84
CA GLN A 107 5.51 4.94 10.20
C GLN A 107 5.74 3.97 9.06
N SER A 108 5.84 2.70 9.41
CA SER A 108 6.01 1.60 8.45
C SER A 108 4.73 0.79 8.32
N LEU A 109 4.52 0.27 7.13
CA LEU A 109 3.37 -0.60 6.85
C LEU A 109 3.82 -1.79 6.02
N ARG A 110 3.03 -2.83 6.03
CA ARG A 110 3.23 -4.00 5.17
C ARG A 110 1.89 -4.53 4.68
N LEU A 111 1.95 -5.34 3.64
CA LEU A 111 0.78 -6.01 3.08
C LEU A 111 0.69 -7.43 3.63
N SER A 112 -0.49 -7.80 4.11
CA SER A 112 -0.84 -9.17 4.47
C SER A 112 -1.97 -9.62 3.55
N THR A 113 -1.83 -10.79 2.93
CA THR A 113 -2.74 -11.23 1.88
C THR A 113 -3.32 -12.60 2.14
N LYS A 114 -4.58 -12.73 1.73
CA LYS A 114 -5.33 -13.99 1.75
C LYS A 114 -6.18 -14.04 0.48
N LEU A 115 -6.27 -15.21 -0.14
CA LEU A 115 -7.11 -15.42 -1.33
C LEU A 115 -8.51 -15.87 -0.96
#